data_2c2e39f6270d1cf2214582cfe0d24616
#
_entry.id   2c2e39f6270d1cf2214582cfe0d24616
#
_cell.length_a   1.000
_cell.length_b   1.000
_cell.length_c   1.000
_cell.angle_alpha   90.00
_cell.angle_beta   90.00
_cell.angle_gamma   90.00
#
_symmetry.space_group_name_H-M   'P 1'
#
loop_
_entity.id
_entity.type
_entity.pdbx_description
1 polymer ?
#
loop_
_entity_poly.entity_id
_entity_poly.type
_entity_poly.pdbx_seq_one_letter_code
_entity_poly.pdbx_strand_id
1 'polypeptide(L)'
;MAGGTFEVNVSKKRPGDYINFKSKRQQSPNGSTRGTALIPLIGLGWGPDKGILKLTSASPDAEVAKLGHSIYDTNDFMLLIREAFKNAVTVIVYIINNGDKATKTAGGMTITAAYGGTRGNDIAVACVAEAGASTFAVRVYLGADKVEEYTGLATIADLIAVNSGKYVVFSATSTSANLTAFASTNLESGTDGAVQNTDITAFLDASEKIKWNTMVFPKDESSQKTAVITKIKYLREQCGKTVQAVLPDAESDYEGIINVTNSYSVDGQELTNAQACAWVAGATAGADKTTSNTYVAVEGATDVVGLKTNEEAIEAISNGEFFFSMSEEDEVIVEYDINSLHKFTTERTSDYSKNRVIRVYDSFADDLKLTFPPNKFDNDPDGWLVMEGLGRALLQSYAKQGAITNVDAENDFYVDQSKSIGDETFFNVGLQAVDSAEKLYFSVSTR
;
A
#
# COMPACT_ATOMS: atom_id res chain seq x y z
N MET A 1 -33.77 0.93 -27.81
CA MET A 1 -33.51 2.00 -26.82
C MET A 1 -32.07 2.44 -26.93
N ALA A 2 -31.77 3.73 -26.77
CA ALA A 2 -30.37 4.18 -26.67
C ALA A 2 -29.94 4.06 -25.20
N GLY A 3 -28.73 3.60 -24.98
CA GLY A 3 -28.18 3.44 -23.63
C GLY A 3 -26.67 3.27 -23.70
N GLY A 4 -26.02 3.02 -22.59
CA GLY A 4 -24.60 2.79 -22.49
C GLY A 4 -23.95 3.66 -21.41
N THR A 5 -22.62 3.78 -21.44
CA THR A 5 -21.84 4.64 -20.53
C THR A 5 -21.75 6.08 -21.04
N PHE A 6 -21.38 7.01 -20.16
CA PHE A 6 -21.15 8.42 -20.53
C PHE A 6 -19.85 8.94 -19.90
N GLU A 7 -19.20 9.87 -20.61
CA GLU A 7 -18.09 10.67 -20.07
C GLU A 7 -18.65 11.93 -19.40
N VAL A 8 -18.10 12.26 -18.23
CA VAL A 8 -18.46 13.49 -17.50
C VAL A 8 -18.01 14.68 -18.36
N ASN A 9 -18.90 15.54 -18.79
CA ASN A 9 -18.72 16.70 -19.67
C ASN A 9 -19.00 16.44 -21.18
N VAL A 10 -19.47 15.26 -21.58
CA VAL A 10 -19.89 15.01 -22.95
C VAL A 10 -21.40 14.81 -23.00
N SER A 11 -22.11 15.74 -23.65
CA SER A 11 -23.55 15.62 -23.84
C SER A 11 -23.89 14.61 -24.95
N LYS A 12 -24.75 13.62 -24.63
CA LYS A 12 -25.23 12.64 -25.59
C LYS A 12 -26.35 13.24 -26.46
N LYS A 13 -26.33 12.95 -27.76
CA LYS A 13 -27.32 13.50 -28.71
C LYS A 13 -28.61 12.71 -28.78
N ARG A 14 -28.64 11.44 -28.36
CA ARG A 14 -29.84 10.62 -28.39
C ARG A 14 -30.49 10.57 -27.01
N PRO A 15 -31.81 10.71 -26.90
CA PRO A 15 -32.55 10.41 -25.66
C PRO A 15 -32.34 8.94 -25.30
N GLY A 16 -32.06 8.66 -24.01
CA GLY A 16 -31.82 7.29 -23.51
C GLY A 16 -31.21 7.31 -22.12
N ASP A 17 -31.17 6.14 -21.49
CA ASP A 17 -30.60 5.97 -20.16
C ASP A 17 -29.10 5.67 -20.27
N TYR A 18 -28.28 6.53 -19.68
CA TYR A 18 -26.83 6.42 -19.69
C TYR A 18 -26.35 6.20 -18.27
N ILE A 19 -25.82 5.01 -17.97
CA ILE A 19 -25.51 4.57 -16.61
C ILE A 19 -24.02 4.23 -16.51
N ASN A 20 -23.33 4.93 -15.60
CA ASN A 20 -21.98 4.59 -15.21
C ASN A 20 -21.99 3.94 -13.83
N PHE A 21 -21.59 2.70 -13.74
CA PHE A 21 -21.29 2.09 -12.45
C PHE A 21 -19.89 2.51 -12.00
N LYS A 22 -19.82 3.22 -10.88
CA LYS A 22 -18.55 3.51 -10.21
C LYS A 22 -18.57 2.81 -8.87
N SER A 23 -17.57 1.99 -8.60
CA SER A 23 -17.37 1.47 -7.25
C SER A 23 -17.05 2.65 -6.33
N LYS A 24 -18.01 3.02 -5.48
CA LYS A 24 -17.80 4.04 -4.45
C LYS A 24 -17.52 3.32 -3.15
N ARG A 25 -16.24 3.09 -2.83
CA ARG A 25 -15.88 2.69 -1.48
C ARG A 25 -16.28 3.83 -0.54
N GLN A 26 -17.17 3.53 0.39
CA GLN A 26 -17.53 4.45 1.46
C GLN A 26 -16.28 4.62 2.34
N GLN A 27 -15.63 5.78 2.25
CA GLN A 27 -14.79 6.25 3.34
C GLN A 27 -15.71 6.49 4.54
N SER A 28 -15.39 5.90 5.68
CA SER A 28 -16.10 6.20 6.92
C SER A 28 -15.99 7.70 7.21
N PRO A 29 -17.11 8.45 7.35
CA PRO A 29 -17.05 9.91 7.44
C PRO A 29 -16.49 10.47 8.75
N ASN A 30 -16.31 9.65 9.78
CA ASN A 30 -15.93 10.08 11.13
C ASN A 30 -14.99 9.06 11.77
N GLY A 31 -13.71 9.13 11.48
CA GLY A 31 -12.69 8.31 12.09
C GLY A 31 -11.32 8.51 11.43
N SER A 32 -10.28 8.02 12.05
CA SER A 32 -8.95 7.95 11.45
C SER A 32 -9.06 7.23 10.10
N THR A 33 -8.65 7.89 9.02
CA THR A 33 -8.71 7.31 7.67
C THR A 33 -7.68 6.19 7.55
N ARG A 34 -8.15 4.94 7.57
CA ARG A 34 -7.36 3.77 7.18
C ARG A 34 -7.46 3.59 5.65
N GLY A 35 -6.68 2.68 5.09
CA GLY A 35 -6.70 2.39 3.65
C GLY A 35 -5.36 2.63 2.97
N THR A 36 -4.26 2.74 3.74
CA THR A 36 -2.93 2.97 3.19
C THR A 36 -2.05 1.73 3.34
N ALA A 37 -1.63 1.15 2.22
CA ALA A 37 -0.62 0.09 2.16
C ALA A 37 0.77 0.69 1.87
N LEU A 38 1.82 0.12 2.47
CA LEU A 38 3.23 0.47 2.24
C LEU A 38 3.94 -0.71 1.60
N ILE A 39 4.63 -0.49 0.46
CA ILE A 39 5.30 -1.52 -0.32
C ILE A 39 6.73 -1.07 -0.64
N PRO A 40 7.79 -1.78 -0.21
CA PRO A 40 9.12 -1.56 -0.73
C PRO A 40 9.27 -2.19 -2.12
N LEU A 41 9.71 -1.41 -3.10
CA LEU A 41 10.10 -1.90 -4.42
C LEU A 41 11.61 -2.17 -4.40
N ILE A 42 11.95 -3.44 -4.19
CA ILE A 42 13.32 -3.90 -3.93
C ILE A 42 13.95 -4.42 -5.21
N GLY A 43 14.72 -3.59 -5.90
CA GLY A 43 15.39 -3.94 -7.17
C GLY A 43 14.54 -3.64 -8.41
N LEU A 44 13.75 -2.58 -8.38
CA LEU A 44 12.92 -2.14 -9.52
C LEU A 44 13.76 -1.81 -10.78
N GLY A 45 15.05 -1.48 -10.62
CA GLY A 45 15.93 -1.09 -11.74
C GLY A 45 15.62 0.27 -12.35
N TRP A 46 14.91 1.13 -11.61
CA TRP A 46 14.59 2.52 -11.96
C TRP A 46 14.08 3.30 -10.75
N GLY A 47 14.06 4.62 -10.87
CA GLY A 47 13.49 5.52 -9.89
C GLY A 47 14.49 6.07 -8.87
N PRO A 48 14.06 7.08 -8.10
CA PRO A 48 14.93 7.72 -7.10
C PRO A 48 15.24 6.74 -5.96
N ASP A 49 16.53 6.51 -5.69
CA ASP A 49 16.92 5.71 -4.51
C ASP A 49 16.36 6.33 -3.23
N LYS A 50 15.82 5.48 -2.34
CA LYS A 50 15.11 5.87 -1.11
C LYS A 50 13.94 6.82 -1.35
N GLY A 51 13.43 6.85 -2.59
CA GLY A 51 12.27 7.66 -2.97
C GLY A 51 10.99 7.10 -2.37
N ILE A 52 10.17 8.00 -1.83
CA ILE A 52 8.83 7.67 -1.32
C ILE A 52 7.81 8.28 -2.27
N LEU A 53 6.98 7.44 -2.89
CA LEU A 53 5.92 7.87 -3.79
C LEU A 53 4.57 7.50 -3.18
N LYS A 54 3.63 8.43 -3.24
CA LYS A 54 2.26 8.21 -2.79
C LYS A 54 1.35 8.09 -4.00
N LEU A 55 0.86 6.89 -4.25
CA LEU A 55 -0.11 6.57 -5.29
C LEU A 55 -1.51 6.52 -4.69
N THR A 56 -2.51 6.95 -5.44
CA THR A 56 -3.92 6.88 -5.02
C THR A 56 -4.74 6.12 -6.04
N SER A 57 -5.79 5.46 -5.60
CA SER A 57 -6.71 4.73 -6.49
C SER A 57 -7.40 5.64 -7.53
N ALA A 58 -7.45 6.95 -7.29
CA ALA A 58 -7.99 7.93 -8.23
C ALA A 58 -7.01 8.30 -9.36
N SER A 59 -5.69 8.15 -9.12
CA SER A 59 -4.63 8.47 -10.09
C SER A 59 -3.45 7.52 -9.88
N PRO A 60 -3.62 6.23 -10.18
CA PRO A 60 -2.62 5.22 -9.85
C PRO A 60 -1.34 5.37 -10.68
N ASP A 61 -1.42 5.91 -11.89
CA ASP A 61 -0.31 6.14 -12.83
C ASP A 61 0.33 7.54 -12.73
N ALA A 62 0.04 8.30 -11.67
CA ALA A 62 0.55 9.68 -11.54
C ALA A 62 2.09 9.77 -11.51
N GLU A 63 2.79 8.73 -11.12
CA GLU A 63 4.24 8.71 -10.92
C GLU A 63 4.99 7.79 -11.91
N VAL A 64 4.43 7.53 -13.10
CA VAL A 64 5.02 6.67 -14.15
C VAL A 64 6.48 7.02 -14.44
N ALA A 65 6.81 8.32 -14.54
CA ALA A 65 8.18 8.74 -14.81
C ALA A 65 9.19 8.31 -13.73
N LYS A 66 8.76 8.25 -12.46
CA LYS A 66 9.60 7.82 -11.35
C LYS A 66 9.58 6.31 -11.15
N LEU A 67 8.51 5.63 -11.55
CA LEU A 67 8.41 4.16 -11.51
C LEU A 67 9.06 3.51 -12.74
N GLY A 68 9.16 4.23 -13.86
CA GLY A 68 9.66 3.71 -15.14
C GLY A 68 8.67 2.77 -15.84
N HIS A 69 7.53 2.54 -15.24
CA HIS A 69 6.47 1.63 -15.70
C HIS A 69 5.09 2.22 -15.38
N SER A 70 4.12 1.97 -16.25
CA SER A 70 2.71 2.08 -15.87
C SER A 70 2.39 0.97 -14.88
N ILE A 71 1.51 1.21 -13.92
CA ILE A 71 1.06 0.15 -13.01
C ILE A 71 0.35 -1.00 -13.77
N TYR A 72 -0.07 -0.76 -15.00
CA TYR A 72 -0.73 -1.75 -15.86
C TYR A 72 0.24 -2.58 -16.71
N ASP A 73 1.55 -2.26 -16.66
CA ASP A 73 2.57 -3.04 -17.36
C ASP A 73 2.70 -4.45 -16.76
N THR A 74 3.10 -5.40 -17.61
CA THR A 74 3.43 -6.76 -17.19
C THR A 74 4.79 -6.75 -16.50
N ASN A 75 4.79 -6.46 -15.19
CA ASN A 75 5.98 -6.36 -14.36
C ASN A 75 5.61 -6.77 -12.93
N ASP A 76 6.46 -7.56 -12.28
CA ASP A 76 6.19 -8.10 -10.94
C ASP A 76 6.03 -7.02 -9.87
N PHE A 77 6.77 -5.91 -9.97
CA PHE A 77 6.64 -4.79 -9.03
C PHE A 77 5.32 -4.04 -9.23
N MET A 78 4.91 -3.87 -10.49
CA MET A 78 3.63 -3.24 -10.81
C MET A 78 2.46 -4.14 -10.42
N LEU A 79 2.62 -5.46 -10.52
CA LEU A 79 1.67 -6.43 -10.00
C LEU A 79 1.41 -6.23 -8.49
N LEU A 80 2.46 -6.04 -7.68
CA LEU A 80 2.28 -5.77 -6.24
C LEU A 80 1.42 -4.53 -5.99
N ILE A 81 1.64 -3.47 -6.77
CA ILE A 81 0.87 -2.23 -6.66
C ILE A 81 -0.59 -2.46 -7.07
N ARG A 82 -0.83 -3.18 -8.18
CA ARG A 82 -2.19 -3.52 -8.66
C ARG A 82 -2.94 -4.36 -7.64
N GLU A 83 -2.32 -5.42 -7.13
CA GLU A 83 -2.93 -6.30 -6.14
C GLU A 83 -3.30 -5.53 -4.86
N ALA A 84 -2.45 -4.64 -4.39
CA ALA A 84 -2.77 -3.79 -3.26
C ALA A 84 -3.93 -2.82 -3.57
N PHE A 85 -3.99 -2.25 -4.77
CA PHE A 85 -5.05 -1.31 -5.16
C PHE A 85 -6.42 -1.96 -5.37
N LYS A 86 -6.51 -3.28 -5.51
CA LYS A 86 -7.82 -3.95 -5.48
C LYS A 86 -8.60 -3.59 -4.23
N ASN A 87 -7.91 -3.28 -3.13
CA ASN A 87 -8.53 -2.99 -1.84
C ASN A 87 -8.04 -1.71 -1.15
N ALA A 88 -6.80 -1.27 -1.33
CA ALA A 88 -6.28 -0.06 -0.72
C ALA A 88 -6.76 1.22 -1.43
N VAL A 89 -6.93 2.30 -0.68
CA VAL A 89 -7.22 3.65 -1.20
C VAL A 89 -5.94 4.36 -1.63
N THR A 90 -4.88 4.11 -0.87
CA THR A 90 -3.54 4.68 -1.10
C THR A 90 -2.50 3.58 -1.01
N VAL A 91 -1.57 3.59 -1.95
CA VAL A 91 -0.35 2.77 -1.89
C VAL A 91 0.84 3.71 -1.81
N ILE A 92 1.62 3.58 -0.75
CA ILE A 92 2.90 4.25 -0.62
C ILE A 92 3.97 3.25 -1.05
N VAL A 93 4.78 3.61 -2.03
CA VAL A 93 5.92 2.81 -2.43
C VAL A 93 7.22 3.44 -1.94
N TYR A 94 8.14 2.61 -1.48
CA TYR A 94 9.51 2.99 -1.15
C TYR A 94 10.46 2.31 -2.14
N ILE A 95 11.20 3.11 -2.92
CA ILE A 95 12.08 2.59 -3.96
C ILE A 95 13.48 2.35 -3.37
N ILE A 96 13.99 1.13 -3.52
CA ILE A 96 15.38 0.77 -3.24
C ILE A 96 16.07 0.57 -4.58
N ASN A 97 16.95 1.51 -4.94
CA ASN A 97 17.63 1.53 -6.22
C ASN A 97 19.10 1.94 -6.06
N ASN A 98 19.98 0.97 -6.10
CA ASN A 98 21.44 1.14 -6.03
C ASN A 98 22.12 1.05 -7.41
N GLY A 99 21.34 1.16 -8.49
CA GLY A 99 21.82 0.95 -9.87
C GLY A 99 22.66 2.11 -10.41
N ASP A 100 23.51 1.80 -11.38
CA ASP A 100 24.25 2.79 -12.15
C ASP A 100 23.38 3.36 -13.29
N LYS A 101 23.59 4.62 -13.63
CA LYS A 101 22.82 5.30 -14.66
C LYS A 101 23.29 4.90 -16.06
N ALA A 102 22.35 4.60 -16.94
CA ALA A 102 22.65 4.46 -18.36
C ALA A 102 23.08 5.80 -18.97
N THR A 103 24.04 5.76 -19.89
CA THR A 103 24.58 6.95 -20.54
C THR A 103 24.79 6.72 -22.05
N LYS A 104 24.81 7.80 -22.83
CA LYS A 104 25.20 7.79 -24.25
C LYS A 104 25.76 9.14 -24.65
N THR A 105 26.82 9.12 -25.47
CA THR A 105 27.31 10.34 -26.12
C THR A 105 26.82 10.38 -27.56
N ALA A 106 26.09 11.42 -27.90
CA ALA A 106 25.57 11.66 -29.24
C ALA A 106 25.42 13.17 -29.49
N GLY A 107 25.59 13.63 -30.73
CA GLY A 107 25.39 15.03 -31.10
C GLY A 107 26.25 16.04 -30.31
N GLY A 108 27.44 15.64 -29.85
CA GLY A 108 28.32 16.50 -29.06
C GLY A 108 27.93 16.68 -27.59
N MET A 109 26.97 15.91 -27.10
CA MET A 109 26.51 15.95 -25.72
C MET A 109 26.52 14.55 -25.08
N THR A 110 26.55 14.52 -23.77
CA THR A 110 26.32 13.32 -22.98
C THR A 110 24.88 13.30 -22.48
N ILE A 111 24.20 12.21 -22.73
CA ILE A 111 22.82 11.93 -22.34
C ILE A 111 22.91 10.91 -21.19
N THR A 112 22.36 11.25 -20.04
CA THR A 112 22.41 10.39 -18.86
C THR A 112 20.98 10.12 -18.39
N ALA A 113 20.65 8.86 -18.08
CA ALA A 113 19.38 8.51 -17.50
C ALA A 113 19.14 9.27 -16.18
N ALA A 114 17.90 9.66 -15.92
CA ALA A 114 17.54 10.38 -14.68
C ALA A 114 17.86 9.54 -13.44
N TYR A 115 17.60 8.23 -13.52
CA TYR A 115 17.80 7.27 -12.43
C TYR A 115 18.72 6.14 -12.86
N GLY A 116 19.31 5.45 -11.89
CA GLY A 116 20.08 4.23 -12.11
C GLY A 116 19.20 3.04 -12.43
N GLY A 117 19.82 1.99 -12.95
CA GLY A 117 19.14 0.73 -13.24
C GLY A 117 19.09 0.37 -14.72
N THR A 118 18.83 -0.91 -14.99
CA THR A 118 18.77 -1.48 -16.33
C THR A 118 17.66 -0.88 -17.20
N ARG A 119 16.58 -0.38 -16.59
CA ARG A 119 15.49 0.31 -17.30
C ARG A 119 15.98 1.54 -18.06
N GLY A 120 17.08 2.17 -17.60
CA GLY A 120 17.72 3.27 -18.31
C GLY A 120 18.24 2.90 -19.72
N ASN A 121 18.55 1.63 -19.96
CA ASN A 121 19.01 1.14 -21.26
C ASN A 121 17.89 1.08 -22.31
N ASP A 122 16.62 1.07 -21.86
CA ASP A 122 15.44 1.11 -22.74
C ASP A 122 15.10 2.54 -23.20
N ILE A 123 15.81 3.54 -22.68
CA ILE A 123 15.64 4.93 -23.11
C ILE A 123 16.40 5.16 -24.40
N ALA A 124 15.69 5.64 -25.42
CA ALA A 124 16.27 6.07 -26.68
C ALA A 124 16.08 7.57 -26.89
N VAL A 125 17.09 8.22 -27.46
CA VAL A 125 17.03 9.66 -27.78
C VAL A 125 17.36 9.86 -29.25
N ALA A 126 16.61 10.76 -29.89
CA ALA A 126 16.85 11.20 -31.26
C ALA A 126 16.89 12.72 -31.36
N CYS A 127 17.73 13.27 -32.21
CA CYS A 127 17.73 14.68 -32.56
C CYS A 127 17.45 14.82 -34.07
N VAL A 128 16.34 15.48 -34.40
CA VAL A 128 15.85 15.55 -35.77
C VAL A 128 15.75 17.01 -36.19
N ALA A 129 16.26 17.36 -37.39
CA ALA A 129 16.08 18.70 -37.95
C ALA A 129 14.59 18.95 -38.26
N GLU A 130 14.10 20.14 -37.90
CA GLU A 130 12.73 20.53 -38.17
C GLU A 130 12.58 21.02 -39.63
N ALA A 131 11.52 20.59 -40.28
CA ALA A 131 11.29 20.89 -41.68
C ALA A 131 11.07 22.41 -41.89
N GLY A 132 11.89 23.03 -42.78
CA GLY A 132 11.78 24.43 -43.11
C GLY A 132 12.34 25.40 -42.07
N ALA A 133 13.02 24.92 -41.03
CA ALA A 133 13.66 25.69 -39.99
C ALA A 133 15.15 25.32 -39.84
N SER A 134 15.92 26.17 -39.18
CA SER A 134 17.31 25.86 -38.76
C SER A 134 17.37 25.35 -37.31
N THR A 135 16.27 24.81 -36.83
CA THR A 135 16.08 24.30 -35.47
C THR A 135 15.93 22.77 -35.48
N PHE A 136 16.01 22.22 -34.28
CA PHE A 136 15.93 20.78 -34.03
C PHE A 136 14.86 20.43 -33.01
N ALA A 137 14.30 19.24 -33.20
CA ALA A 137 13.47 18.57 -32.19
C ALA A 137 14.26 17.42 -31.56
N VAL A 138 14.32 17.41 -30.21
CA VAL A 138 14.88 16.28 -29.46
C VAL A 138 13.73 15.47 -28.87
N ARG A 139 13.74 14.17 -29.14
CA ARG A 139 12.70 13.23 -28.73
C ARG A 139 13.29 12.18 -27.80
N VAL A 140 12.64 11.94 -26.70
CA VAL A 140 12.99 10.89 -25.73
C VAL A 140 11.93 9.82 -25.77
N TYR A 141 12.35 8.58 -25.89
CA TYR A 141 11.51 7.40 -25.92
C TYR A 141 11.87 6.50 -24.74
N LEU A 142 10.88 5.83 -24.15
CA LEU A 142 11.04 4.73 -23.23
C LEU A 142 10.44 3.47 -23.88
N GLY A 143 11.27 2.56 -24.33
CA GLY A 143 10.83 1.49 -25.23
C GLY A 143 10.29 2.06 -26.55
N ALA A 144 9.03 1.78 -26.86
CA ALA A 144 8.35 2.29 -28.07
C ALA A 144 7.65 3.65 -27.86
N ASP A 145 7.44 4.07 -26.62
CA ASP A 145 6.63 5.24 -26.30
C ASP A 145 7.46 6.51 -26.28
N LYS A 146 7.01 7.55 -27.00
CA LYS A 146 7.59 8.88 -26.91
C LYS A 146 7.12 9.54 -25.62
N VAL A 147 8.06 9.70 -24.66
CA VAL A 147 7.76 10.24 -23.32
C VAL A 147 8.05 11.73 -23.20
N GLU A 148 8.98 12.27 -24.00
CA GLU A 148 9.28 13.71 -24.03
C GLU A 148 9.63 14.17 -25.44
N GLU A 149 9.31 15.43 -25.76
CA GLU A 149 9.69 16.09 -27.00
C GLU A 149 9.98 17.56 -26.73
N TYR A 150 11.11 18.02 -27.20
CA TYR A 150 11.58 19.41 -27.10
C TYR A 150 11.82 19.94 -28.52
N THR A 151 11.19 21.05 -28.91
CA THR A 151 11.18 21.60 -30.26
C THR A 151 11.72 23.02 -30.29
N GLY A 152 12.07 23.51 -31.48
CA GLY A 152 12.54 24.90 -31.72
C GLY A 152 13.94 25.16 -31.17
N LEU A 153 14.78 24.12 -31.01
CA LEU A 153 16.08 24.21 -30.37
C LEU A 153 17.18 24.47 -31.39
N ALA A 154 18.09 25.42 -31.11
CA ALA A 154 19.26 25.70 -31.96
C ALA A 154 20.55 25.17 -31.32
N THR A 155 20.71 25.30 -30.02
CA THR A 155 21.93 24.96 -29.28
C THR A 155 21.69 23.91 -28.21
N ILE A 156 22.76 23.30 -27.73
CA ILE A 156 22.71 22.38 -26.57
C ILE A 156 22.25 23.15 -25.31
N ALA A 157 22.59 24.42 -25.17
CA ALA A 157 22.12 25.24 -24.06
C ALA A 157 20.60 25.39 -24.03
N ASP A 158 19.97 25.58 -25.21
CA ASP A 158 18.51 25.66 -25.31
C ASP A 158 17.85 24.34 -24.82
N LEU A 159 18.41 23.19 -25.23
CA LEU A 159 17.93 21.88 -24.79
C LEU A 159 18.06 21.71 -23.27
N ILE A 160 19.22 22.03 -22.71
CA ILE A 160 19.45 21.92 -21.25
C ILE A 160 18.48 22.82 -20.48
N ALA A 161 18.19 24.03 -20.98
CA ALA A 161 17.30 24.97 -20.32
C ALA A 161 15.84 24.50 -20.25
N VAL A 162 15.37 23.73 -21.24
CA VAL A 162 13.98 23.25 -21.31
C VAL A 162 13.81 21.82 -20.82
N ASN A 163 14.92 21.09 -20.62
CA ASN A 163 14.87 19.67 -20.21
C ASN A 163 14.18 19.49 -18.86
N SER A 164 13.19 18.64 -18.82
CA SER A 164 12.43 18.36 -17.59
C SER A 164 13.21 17.58 -16.55
N GLY A 165 14.24 16.82 -16.98
CA GLY A 165 15.01 15.92 -16.14
C GLY A 165 14.25 14.69 -15.64
N LYS A 166 13.04 14.41 -16.18
CA LYS A 166 12.23 13.27 -15.71
C LYS A 166 12.77 11.92 -16.13
N TYR A 167 13.26 11.84 -17.39
CA TYR A 167 13.78 10.59 -17.95
C TYR A 167 15.28 10.68 -18.25
N VAL A 168 15.75 11.83 -18.73
CA VAL A 168 17.15 12.06 -19.09
C VAL A 168 17.64 13.42 -18.66
N VAL A 169 18.94 13.52 -18.45
CA VAL A 169 19.65 14.78 -18.23
C VAL A 169 20.68 14.93 -19.33
N PHE A 170 20.72 16.10 -19.96
CA PHE A 170 21.71 16.45 -20.98
C PHE A 170 22.85 17.27 -20.39
N SER A 171 24.07 16.99 -20.82
CA SER A 171 25.27 17.74 -20.46
C SER A 171 26.28 17.78 -21.62
N ALA A 172 27.07 18.83 -21.70
CA ALA A 172 28.11 18.95 -22.71
C ALA A 172 29.29 19.78 -22.17
N THR A 173 30.48 19.54 -22.74
CA THR A 173 31.66 20.34 -22.45
C THR A 173 31.53 21.77 -23.00
N SER A 174 30.83 21.92 -24.16
CA SER A 174 30.52 23.22 -24.77
C SER A 174 29.01 23.31 -25.00
N THR A 175 28.31 24.04 -24.15
CA THR A 175 26.85 24.21 -24.24
C THR A 175 26.42 25.19 -25.32
N SER A 176 27.32 26.09 -25.78
CA SER A 176 27.07 27.01 -26.89
C SER A 176 27.17 26.36 -28.28
N ALA A 177 27.55 25.09 -28.36
CA ALA A 177 27.56 24.36 -29.61
C ALA A 177 26.15 24.17 -30.17
N ASN A 178 26.02 24.26 -31.51
CA ASN A 178 24.76 23.98 -32.17
C ASN A 178 24.40 22.50 -32.02
N LEU A 179 23.12 22.21 -31.93
CA LEU A 179 22.61 20.86 -31.98
C LEU A 179 22.95 20.27 -33.39
N THR A 180 23.23 18.97 -33.39
CA THR A 180 23.42 18.20 -34.63
C THR A 180 22.46 17.03 -34.64
N ALA A 181 21.85 16.77 -35.80
CA ALA A 181 20.94 15.65 -35.96
C ALA A 181 21.66 14.31 -35.73
N PHE A 182 21.00 13.41 -35.04
CA PHE A 182 21.39 12.00 -34.91
C PHE A 182 20.14 11.10 -34.82
N ALA A 183 20.30 9.88 -35.37
CA ALA A 183 19.25 8.87 -35.32
C ALA A 183 18.96 8.42 -33.91
N SER A 184 17.77 7.85 -33.68
CA SER A 184 17.42 7.26 -32.40
C SER A 184 18.50 6.30 -31.90
N THR A 185 19.02 6.54 -30.72
CA THR A 185 20.08 5.75 -30.09
C THR A 185 19.73 5.49 -28.66
N ASN A 186 19.87 4.25 -28.21
CA ASN A 186 19.64 3.86 -26.83
C ASN A 186 20.78 4.31 -25.92
N LEU A 187 20.44 4.62 -24.68
CA LEU A 187 21.42 4.70 -23.61
C LEU A 187 21.91 3.28 -23.30
N GLU A 188 23.09 3.19 -22.65
CA GLU A 188 23.76 1.93 -22.38
C GLU A 188 24.48 1.97 -21.02
N SER A 189 24.91 0.81 -20.54
CA SER A 189 25.67 0.66 -19.30
C SER A 189 24.91 0.97 -17.99
N GLY A 190 23.58 1.08 -18.06
CA GLY A 190 22.76 1.06 -16.84
C GLY A 190 22.77 -0.33 -16.23
N THR A 191 22.99 -0.42 -14.92
CA THR A 191 23.03 -1.69 -14.17
C THR A 191 22.15 -1.60 -12.93
N ASP A 192 21.57 -2.74 -12.53
CA ASP A 192 20.88 -2.84 -11.26
C ASP A 192 21.89 -3.10 -10.15
N GLY A 193 21.81 -2.33 -9.10
CA GLY A 193 22.67 -2.49 -7.94
C GLY A 193 22.15 -3.59 -7.00
N ALA A 194 23.07 -4.29 -6.36
CA ALA A 194 22.70 -5.27 -5.33
C ALA A 194 22.09 -4.57 -4.11
N VAL A 195 20.93 -5.05 -3.68
CA VAL A 195 20.27 -4.57 -2.46
C VAL A 195 20.95 -5.18 -1.24
N GLN A 196 21.30 -4.34 -0.28
CA GLN A 196 21.99 -4.72 0.96
C GLN A 196 21.01 -4.69 2.15
N ASN A 197 21.36 -5.38 3.23
CA ASN A 197 20.57 -5.32 4.47
C ASN A 197 20.49 -3.91 5.07
N THR A 198 21.49 -3.05 4.81
CA THR A 198 21.45 -1.63 5.17
C THR A 198 20.35 -0.86 4.47
N ASP A 199 19.99 -1.25 3.24
CA ASP A 199 18.90 -0.61 2.48
C ASP A 199 17.55 -1.00 3.08
N ILE A 200 17.41 -2.25 3.51
CA ILE A 200 16.24 -2.72 4.24
C ILE A 200 16.10 -1.98 5.57
N THR A 201 17.19 -1.81 6.31
CA THR A 201 17.21 -1.01 7.55
C THR A 201 16.75 0.43 7.27
N ALA A 202 17.27 1.05 6.21
CA ALA A 202 16.88 2.42 5.82
C ALA A 202 15.38 2.51 5.45
N PHE A 203 14.83 1.49 4.78
CA PHE A 203 13.40 1.39 4.53
C PHE A 203 12.59 1.32 5.85
N LEU A 204 13.00 0.44 6.76
CA LEU A 204 12.31 0.29 8.06
C LEU A 204 12.38 1.57 8.89
N ASP A 205 13.47 2.32 8.84
CA ASP A 205 13.60 3.62 9.51
C ASP A 205 12.76 4.71 8.83
N ALA A 206 12.66 4.67 7.50
CA ALA A 206 11.77 5.57 6.77
C ALA A 206 10.30 5.27 7.07
N SER A 207 9.91 4.01 7.22
CA SER A 207 8.55 3.58 7.55
C SER A 207 8.06 4.14 8.88
N GLU A 208 8.96 4.41 9.82
CA GLU A 208 8.62 5.05 11.09
C GLU A 208 8.16 6.50 10.92
N LYS A 209 8.64 7.19 9.90
CA LYS A 209 8.40 8.64 9.68
C LYS A 209 7.16 8.93 8.85
N ILE A 210 6.55 7.92 8.24
CA ILE A 210 5.38 8.05 7.40
C ILE A 210 4.15 7.42 8.04
N LYS A 211 2.95 7.82 7.58
CA LYS A 211 1.68 7.26 8.06
C LYS A 211 1.19 6.20 7.07
N TRP A 212 0.97 4.99 7.56
CA TRP A 212 0.45 3.86 6.81
C TRP A 212 -0.28 2.89 7.77
N ASN A 213 -1.02 1.92 7.25
CA ASN A 213 -1.78 0.95 8.06
C ASN A 213 -1.20 -0.46 7.95
N THR A 214 -0.93 -0.92 6.74
CA THR A 214 -0.34 -2.24 6.51
C THR A 214 0.89 -2.13 5.63
N MET A 215 1.91 -2.92 5.93
CA MET A 215 3.13 -3.04 5.14
C MET A 215 3.14 -4.39 4.45
N VAL A 216 3.50 -4.42 3.17
CA VAL A 216 3.95 -5.64 2.49
C VAL A 216 5.46 -5.71 2.61
N PHE A 217 5.98 -6.90 2.85
CA PHE A 217 7.42 -7.14 2.63
C PHE A 217 7.57 -8.35 1.70
N PRO A 218 7.69 -8.14 0.38
CA PRO A 218 7.59 -9.19 -0.63
C PRO A 218 8.93 -9.93 -0.85
N LYS A 219 9.58 -10.36 0.23
CA LYS A 219 10.83 -11.14 0.21
C LYS A 219 10.73 -12.27 1.22
N ASP A 220 11.32 -13.41 0.86
CA ASP A 220 11.30 -14.61 1.68
C ASP A 220 12.58 -14.80 2.51
N GLU A 221 13.46 -13.84 2.52
CA GLU A 221 14.72 -13.89 3.30
C GLU A 221 14.43 -13.83 4.80
N SER A 222 14.72 -14.90 5.53
CA SER A 222 14.39 -15.05 6.96
C SER A 222 14.96 -13.94 7.85
N SER A 223 16.19 -13.49 7.58
CA SER A 223 16.84 -12.41 8.35
C SER A 223 16.10 -11.08 8.18
N GLN A 224 15.64 -10.80 6.97
CA GLN A 224 14.90 -9.58 6.65
C GLN A 224 13.47 -9.64 7.22
N LYS A 225 12.80 -10.78 7.13
CA LYS A 225 11.48 -10.99 7.78
C LYS A 225 11.58 -10.76 9.30
N THR A 226 12.63 -11.30 9.96
CA THR A 226 12.87 -11.07 11.39
C THR A 226 13.06 -9.59 11.73
N ALA A 227 13.77 -8.84 10.88
CA ALA A 227 13.95 -7.41 11.06
C ALA A 227 12.61 -6.64 10.94
N VAL A 228 11.76 -7.01 9.97
CA VAL A 228 10.41 -6.45 9.83
C VAL A 228 9.55 -6.77 11.06
N ILE A 229 9.51 -8.02 11.52
CA ILE A 229 8.75 -8.43 12.72
C ILE A 229 9.18 -7.59 13.93
N THR A 230 10.50 -7.46 14.14
CA THR A 230 11.07 -6.66 15.23
C THR A 230 10.67 -5.20 15.12
N LYS A 231 10.71 -4.63 13.92
CA LYS A 231 10.31 -3.23 13.67
C LYS A 231 8.82 -3.02 13.94
N ILE A 232 7.95 -3.94 13.53
CA ILE A 232 6.50 -3.86 13.79
C ILE A 232 6.21 -3.90 15.29
N LYS A 233 6.86 -4.81 16.04
CA LYS A 233 6.74 -4.85 17.49
C LYS A 233 7.16 -3.51 18.11
N TYR A 234 8.30 -2.99 17.73
CA TYR A 234 8.78 -1.67 18.18
C TYR A 234 7.79 -0.54 17.85
N LEU A 235 7.26 -0.50 16.61
CA LEU A 235 6.30 0.53 16.20
C LEU A 235 5.00 0.46 17.00
N ARG A 236 4.49 -0.73 17.28
CA ARG A 236 3.24 -0.91 18.04
C ARG A 236 3.47 -0.66 19.54
N GLU A 237 4.48 -1.27 20.13
CA GLU A 237 4.67 -1.31 21.59
C GLU A 237 5.40 -0.08 22.13
N GLN A 238 6.34 0.49 21.36
CA GLN A 238 7.14 1.64 21.83
C GLN A 238 6.71 2.97 21.20
N CYS A 239 6.31 2.96 19.92
CA CYS A 239 5.89 4.17 19.23
C CYS A 239 4.36 4.37 19.22
N GLY A 240 3.60 3.38 19.70
CA GLY A 240 2.14 3.42 19.74
C GLY A 240 1.51 3.57 18.34
N LYS A 241 2.14 3.05 17.28
CA LYS A 241 1.57 3.04 15.94
C LYS A 241 0.69 1.82 15.71
N THR A 242 -0.47 2.02 15.14
CA THR A 242 -1.48 1.00 14.87
C THR A 242 -1.28 0.39 13.48
N VAL A 243 -0.20 -0.35 13.30
CA VAL A 243 0.26 -0.88 12.01
C VAL A 243 0.41 -2.40 12.05
N GLN A 244 0.24 -3.06 10.89
CA GLN A 244 0.49 -4.49 10.71
C GLN A 244 1.41 -4.71 9.51
N ALA A 245 2.19 -5.80 9.50
CA ALA A 245 2.92 -6.26 8.32
C ALA A 245 2.36 -7.59 7.82
N VAL A 246 2.38 -7.74 6.49
CA VAL A 246 2.00 -8.96 5.78
C VAL A 246 3.26 -9.56 5.19
N LEU A 247 3.58 -10.77 5.58
CA LEU A 247 4.81 -11.49 5.26
C LEU A 247 4.49 -12.86 4.69
N PRO A 248 5.28 -13.36 3.71
CA PRO A 248 5.15 -14.73 3.23
C PRO A 248 5.84 -15.69 4.22
N ASP A 249 5.20 -16.81 4.53
CA ASP A 249 5.78 -17.93 5.28
C ASP A 249 6.62 -17.47 6.49
N ALA A 250 6.03 -16.61 7.32
CA ALA A 250 6.71 -15.97 8.44
C ALA A 250 6.30 -16.61 9.76
N GLU A 251 7.14 -17.44 10.34
CA GLU A 251 6.95 -17.94 11.70
C GLU A 251 6.96 -16.77 12.69
N SER A 252 5.80 -16.44 13.19
CA SER A 252 5.59 -15.39 14.18
C SER A 252 4.43 -15.77 15.10
N ASP A 253 4.39 -15.17 16.27
CA ASP A 253 3.29 -15.32 17.24
C ASP A 253 2.98 -13.91 17.76
N TYR A 254 2.33 -13.11 16.88
CA TYR A 254 2.10 -11.70 17.16
C TYR A 254 0.96 -11.12 16.32
N GLU A 255 0.05 -10.37 16.95
CA GLU A 255 -1.12 -9.77 16.28
C GLU A 255 -0.80 -8.70 15.24
N GLY A 256 0.41 -8.14 15.25
CA GLY A 256 0.89 -7.17 14.27
C GLY A 256 1.41 -7.79 12.99
N ILE A 257 1.45 -9.12 12.86
CA ILE A 257 1.97 -9.85 11.70
C ILE A 257 0.88 -10.73 11.10
N ILE A 258 0.70 -10.67 9.80
CA ILE A 258 -0.16 -11.56 9.02
C ILE A 258 0.77 -12.48 8.20
N ASN A 259 0.68 -13.80 8.44
CA ASN A 259 1.51 -14.81 7.83
C ASN A 259 0.78 -15.48 6.66
N VAL A 260 1.14 -15.15 5.42
CA VAL A 260 0.52 -15.68 4.20
C VAL A 260 1.28 -16.93 3.73
N THR A 261 0.60 -18.08 3.68
CA THR A 261 1.25 -19.40 3.45
C THR A 261 0.86 -20.09 2.15
N ASN A 262 0.02 -19.47 1.32
CA ASN A 262 -0.23 -19.89 -0.05
C ASN A 262 -0.59 -18.68 -0.93
N SER A 263 -0.92 -18.91 -2.19
CA SER A 263 -1.19 -17.87 -3.15
C SER A 263 -2.31 -18.23 -4.13
N TYR A 264 -2.44 -17.50 -5.20
CA TYR A 264 -3.46 -17.71 -6.22
C TYR A 264 -2.94 -17.34 -7.62
N SER A 265 -3.67 -17.77 -8.64
CA SER A 265 -3.42 -17.38 -10.03
C SER A 265 -4.29 -16.19 -10.43
N VAL A 266 -3.70 -15.22 -11.12
CA VAL A 266 -4.38 -14.06 -11.68
C VAL A 266 -3.82 -13.74 -13.06
N ASP A 267 -4.66 -13.36 -14.01
CA ASP A 267 -4.27 -13.05 -15.40
C ASP A 267 -3.43 -14.16 -16.08
N GLY A 268 -3.65 -15.42 -15.69
CA GLY A 268 -2.92 -16.58 -16.20
C GLY A 268 -1.51 -16.75 -15.61
N GLN A 269 -1.16 -16.01 -14.58
CA GLN A 269 0.10 -16.10 -13.84
C GLN A 269 -0.15 -16.65 -12.43
N GLU A 270 0.59 -17.67 -12.02
CA GLU A 270 0.66 -18.10 -10.63
C GLU A 270 1.49 -17.13 -9.81
N LEU A 271 0.91 -16.58 -8.75
CA LEU A 271 1.63 -15.71 -7.82
C LEU A 271 2.45 -16.53 -6.82
N THR A 272 3.56 -15.96 -6.38
CA THR A 272 4.25 -16.43 -5.18
C THR A 272 3.51 -15.96 -3.92
N ASN A 273 3.74 -16.62 -2.77
CA ASN A 273 3.19 -16.17 -1.48
C ASN A 273 3.59 -14.71 -1.18
N ALA A 274 4.82 -14.33 -1.56
CA ALA A 274 5.32 -12.96 -1.42
C ALA A 274 4.53 -11.94 -2.26
N GLN A 275 4.11 -12.31 -3.47
CA GLN A 275 3.28 -11.46 -4.32
C GLN A 275 1.83 -11.38 -3.81
N ALA A 276 1.27 -12.50 -3.35
CA ALA A 276 -0.07 -12.55 -2.75
C ALA A 276 -0.21 -11.66 -1.49
N CYS A 277 0.87 -11.47 -0.72
CA CYS A 277 0.91 -10.55 0.42
C CYS A 277 0.45 -9.14 0.06
N ALA A 278 0.61 -8.70 -1.19
CA ALA A 278 0.22 -7.37 -1.63
C ALA A 278 -1.31 -7.18 -1.61
N TRP A 279 -2.06 -8.17 -2.09
CA TRP A 279 -3.52 -8.18 -1.99
C TRP A 279 -3.99 -8.17 -0.53
N VAL A 280 -3.39 -9.04 0.31
CA VAL A 280 -3.75 -9.17 1.73
C VAL A 280 -3.52 -7.86 2.48
N ALA A 281 -2.40 -7.17 2.20
CA ALA A 281 -2.14 -5.87 2.81
C ALA A 281 -3.12 -4.80 2.33
N GLY A 282 -3.46 -4.80 1.05
CA GLY A 282 -4.50 -3.94 0.48
C GLY A 282 -5.86 -4.19 1.13
N ALA A 283 -6.26 -5.46 1.25
CA ALA A 283 -7.52 -5.88 1.86
C ALA A 283 -7.57 -5.49 3.34
N THR A 284 -6.49 -5.76 4.10
CA THR A 284 -6.42 -5.42 5.53
C THR A 284 -6.42 -3.90 5.75
N ALA A 285 -5.72 -3.12 4.91
CA ALA A 285 -5.74 -1.67 4.99
C ALA A 285 -7.10 -1.08 4.62
N GLY A 286 -7.74 -1.60 3.57
CA GLY A 286 -8.97 -1.06 3.00
C GLY A 286 -10.25 -1.54 3.69
N ALA A 287 -10.19 -2.61 4.49
CA ALA A 287 -11.34 -3.11 5.22
C ALA A 287 -11.83 -2.11 6.28
N ASP A 288 -13.14 -1.96 6.40
CA ASP A 288 -13.76 -1.24 7.52
C ASP A 288 -13.57 -2.01 8.84
N LYS A 289 -13.58 -1.31 9.95
CA LYS A 289 -13.47 -1.91 11.29
C LYS A 289 -14.63 -2.87 11.63
N THR A 290 -15.72 -2.81 10.91
CA THR A 290 -16.89 -3.68 11.09
C THR A 290 -16.91 -4.88 10.15
N THR A 291 -15.91 -5.01 9.26
CA THR A 291 -15.87 -6.03 8.21
C THR A 291 -14.72 -7.01 8.44
N SER A 292 -14.99 -8.31 8.33
CA SER A 292 -13.97 -9.36 8.19
C SER A 292 -13.65 -9.61 6.72
N ASN A 293 -12.42 -9.99 6.43
CA ASN A 293 -12.04 -10.47 5.10
C ASN A 293 -12.25 -11.99 4.96
N THR A 294 -12.72 -12.70 5.98
CA THR A 294 -13.08 -14.13 5.88
C THR A 294 -14.12 -14.32 4.78
N TYR A 295 -13.89 -15.27 3.89
CA TYR A 295 -14.73 -15.59 2.72
C TYR A 295 -14.87 -14.44 1.69
N VAL A 296 -14.03 -13.42 1.75
CA VAL A 296 -13.97 -12.40 0.70
C VAL A 296 -13.27 -12.97 -0.53
N ALA A 297 -13.95 -12.86 -1.68
CA ALA A 297 -13.39 -13.30 -2.96
C ALA A 297 -12.23 -12.39 -3.42
N VAL A 298 -11.20 -12.99 -3.99
CA VAL A 298 -10.08 -12.28 -4.61
C VAL A 298 -10.43 -11.94 -6.04
N GLU A 299 -10.74 -10.67 -6.30
CA GLU A 299 -11.14 -10.21 -7.63
C GLU A 299 -10.11 -10.57 -8.71
N GLY A 300 -10.58 -11.25 -9.76
CA GLY A 300 -9.77 -11.66 -10.90
C GLY A 300 -8.88 -12.90 -10.67
N ALA A 301 -8.88 -13.48 -9.47
CA ALA A 301 -8.20 -14.76 -9.23
C ALA A 301 -9.00 -15.93 -9.82
N THR A 302 -8.27 -16.93 -10.33
CA THR A 302 -8.86 -18.05 -11.07
C THR A 302 -8.62 -19.42 -10.41
N ASP A 303 -7.60 -19.55 -9.60
CA ASP A 303 -7.24 -20.80 -8.92
C ASP A 303 -6.37 -20.53 -7.70
N VAL A 304 -6.33 -21.46 -6.76
CA VAL A 304 -5.47 -21.40 -5.57
C VAL A 304 -4.19 -22.20 -5.81
N VAL A 305 -3.06 -21.53 -5.66
CA VAL A 305 -1.73 -22.17 -5.70
C VAL A 305 -1.39 -22.67 -4.31
N GLY A 306 -1.19 -23.97 -4.14
CA GLY A 306 -0.98 -24.58 -2.83
C GLY A 306 -2.28 -24.75 -2.02
N LEU A 307 -3.35 -25.20 -2.69
CA LEU A 307 -4.62 -25.51 -2.03
C LEU A 307 -4.41 -26.55 -0.93
N LYS A 308 -4.89 -26.25 0.28
CA LYS A 308 -4.73 -27.09 1.46
C LYS A 308 -5.88 -28.10 1.56
N THR A 309 -5.57 -29.30 2.02
CA THR A 309 -6.58 -30.28 2.45
C THR A 309 -7.25 -29.78 3.75
N ASN A 310 -8.37 -30.43 4.14
CA ASN A 310 -9.06 -30.07 5.38
C ASN A 310 -8.15 -30.20 6.63
N GLU A 311 -7.31 -31.21 6.70
CA GLU A 311 -6.39 -31.42 7.83
C GLU A 311 -5.29 -30.36 7.86
N GLU A 312 -4.69 -30.05 6.70
CA GLU A 312 -3.69 -28.99 6.56
C GLU A 312 -4.28 -27.60 6.86
N ALA A 313 -5.54 -27.34 6.47
CA ALA A 313 -6.24 -26.11 6.77
C ALA A 313 -6.47 -25.92 8.29
N ILE A 314 -6.86 -26.98 8.99
CA ILE A 314 -7.03 -26.96 10.46
C ILE A 314 -5.69 -26.69 11.14
N GLU A 315 -4.62 -27.34 10.70
CA GLU A 315 -3.28 -27.13 11.23
C GLU A 315 -2.79 -25.71 10.96
N ALA A 316 -2.95 -25.20 9.74
CA ALA A 316 -2.60 -23.85 9.34
C ALA A 316 -3.31 -22.79 10.19
N ILE A 317 -4.62 -22.93 10.41
CA ILE A 317 -5.38 -22.03 11.28
C ILE A 317 -4.84 -22.09 12.73
N SER A 318 -4.50 -23.28 13.21
CA SER A 318 -3.96 -23.45 14.56
C SER A 318 -2.58 -22.81 14.73
N ASN A 319 -1.82 -22.66 13.66
CA ASN A 319 -0.51 -22.01 13.59
C ASN A 319 -0.59 -20.50 13.29
N GLY A 320 -1.80 -19.92 13.16
CA GLY A 320 -1.98 -18.50 12.83
C GLY A 320 -1.60 -18.15 11.39
N GLU A 321 -1.87 -19.07 10.45
CA GLU A 321 -1.60 -18.86 9.03
C GLU A 321 -2.82 -18.26 8.31
N PHE A 322 -2.55 -17.27 7.50
CA PHE A 322 -3.52 -16.69 6.56
C PHE A 322 -3.33 -17.37 5.20
N PHE A 323 -4.39 -17.91 4.63
CA PHE A 323 -4.32 -18.57 3.34
C PHE A 323 -5.63 -18.45 2.55
N PHE A 324 -5.54 -18.78 1.27
CA PHE A 324 -6.65 -18.78 0.33
C PHE A 324 -7.17 -20.20 0.13
N SER A 325 -8.47 -20.29 -0.14
CA SER A 325 -9.17 -21.53 -0.46
C SER A 325 -10.15 -21.32 -1.62
N MET A 326 -10.78 -22.39 -2.07
CA MET A 326 -11.84 -22.34 -3.07
C MET A 326 -13.21 -22.40 -2.40
N SER A 327 -14.12 -21.50 -2.79
CA SER A 327 -15.50 -21.53 -2.36
C SER A 327 -16.30 -22.64 -3.10
N GLU A 328 -17.52 -22.91 -2.64
CA GLU A 328 -18.49 -23.77 -3.34
C GLU A 328 -18.90 -23.23 -4.73
N GLU A 329 -18.65 -21.96 -4.99
CA GLU A 329 -18.94 -21.25 -6.25
C GLU A 329 -17.72 -21.13 -7.17
N ASP A 330 -16.66 -21.91 -6.90
CA ASP A 330 -15.39 -21.92 -7.62
C ASP A 330 -14.68 -20.55 -7.61
N GLU A 331 -14.86 -19.74 -6.55
CA GLU A 331 -14.14 -18.49 -6.35
C GLU A 331 -12.95 -18.67 -5.39
N VAL A 332 -11.83 -18.02 -5.68
CA VAL A 332 -10.72 -17.93 -4.74
C VAL A 332 -11.10 -16.97 -3.61
N ILE A 333 -11.12 -17.46 -2.40
CA ILE A 333 -11.54 -16.72 -1.20
C ILE A 333 -10.45 -16.75 -0.12
N VAL A 334 -10.56 -15.81 0.81
CA VAL A 334 -9.80 -15.87 2.06
C VAL A 334 -10.45 -16.90 2.97
N GLU A 335 -9.71 -17.94 3.38
CA GLU A 335 -10.26 -18.95 4.29
C GLU A 335 -10.61 -18.35 5.66
N TYR A 336 -9.67 -17.59 6.26
CA TYR A 336 -9.85 -17.03 7.58
C TYR A 336 -9.05 -15.75 7.78
N ASP A 337 -9.70 -14.64 8.19
CA ASP A 337 -9.06 -13.33 8.39
C ASP A 337 -8.36 -13.23 9.75
N ILE A 338 -7.26 -13.98 9.89
CA ILE A 338 -6.46 -14.06 11.11
C ILE A 338 -5.04 -13.51 10.91
N ASN A 339 -4.44 -13.12 12.01
CA ASN A 339 -3.01 -12.80 12.10
C ASN A 339 -2.22 -13.99 12.68
N SER A 340 -0.91 -13.81 12.86
CA SER A 340 -0.04 -14.90 13.27
C SER A 340 -0.06 -15.22 14.77
N LEU A 341 -0.86 -14.51 15.59
CA LEU A 341 -1.00 -14.82 17.01
C LEU A 341 -1.75 -16.14 17.18
N HIS A 342 -1.11 -17.14 17.75
CA HIS A 342 -1.68 -18.48 17.95
C HIS A 342 -1.45 -19.03 19.37
N LYS A 343 -0.61 -18.40 20.19
CA LYS A 343 -0.43 -18.72 21.60
C LYS A 343 -1.14 -17.69 22.45
N PHE A 344 -2.25 -18.12 23.03
CA PHE A 344 -3.11 -17.21 23.80
C PHE A 344 -2.72 -17.14 25.26
N THR A 345 -2.89 -15.96 25.86
CA THR A 345 -2.66 -15.68 27.28
C THR A 345 -3.91 -15.03 27.89
N THR A 346 -3.89 -14.79 29.19
CA THR A 346 -4.98 -14.05 29.86
C THR A 346 -5.09 -12.59 29.41
N GLU A 347 -4.02 -12.00 28.93
CA GLU A 347 -3.97 -10.62 28.44
C GLU A 347 -4.20 -10.52 26.93
N ARG A 348 -3.87 -11.59 26.19
CA ARG A 348 -4.07 -11.71 24.73
C ARG A 348 -4.85 -12.99 24.44
N THR A 349 -6.16 -12.86 24.52
CA THR A 349 -7.11 -13.96 24.25
C THR A 349 -7.20 -14.27 22.77
N SER A 350 -7.92 -15.31 22.39
CA SER A 350 -8.11 -15.73 21.01
C SER A 350 -8.68 -14.64 20.10
N ASP A 351 -9.39 -13.66 20.66
CA ASP A 351 -9.96 -12.55 19.88
C ASP A 351 -8.87 -11.68 19.21
N TYR A 352 -7.68 -11.60 19.84
CA TYR A 352 -6.53 -10.88 19.29
C TYR A 352 -5.94 -11.56 18.04
N SER A 353 -6.28 -12.82 17.74
CA SER A 353 -5.88 -13.45 16.47
C SER A 353 -6.70 -12.94 15.28
N LYS A 354 -7.84 -12.27 15.51
CA LYS A 354 -8.74 -11.79 14.45
C LYS A 354 -8.35 -10.42 13.94
N ASN A 355 -8.06 -10.31 12.65
CA ASN A 355 -7.69 -9.02 12.04
C ASN A 355 -8.82 -8.00 12.14
N ARG A 356 -10.08 -8.41 12.07
CA ARG A 356 -11.23 -7.53 12.30
C ARG A 356 -11.18 -6.92 13.69
N VAL A 357 -10.93 -7.71 14.72
CA VAL A 357 -10.86 -7.25 16.12
C VAL A 357 -9.68 -6.29 16.30
N ILE A 358 -8.51 -6.62 15.75
CA ILE A 358 -7.35 -5.73 15.76
C ILE A 358 -7.66 -4.40 15.07
N ARG A 359 -8.40 -4.41 13.94
CA ARG A 359 -8.82 -3.16 13.27
C ARG A 359 -9.71 -2.29 14.16
N VAL A 360 -10.60 -2.89 14.97
CA VAL A 360 -11.41 -2.14 15.93
C VAL A 360 -10.51 -1.48 16.97
N TYR A 361 -9.61 -2.23 17.60
CA TYR A 361 -8.72 -1.73 18.63
C TYR A 361 -7.76 -0.66 18.10
N ASP A 362 -7.16 -0.90 16.96
CA ASP A 362 -6.26 0.04 16.29
C ASP A 362 -6.99 1.35 15.89
N SER A 363 -8.21 1.24 15.36
CA SER A 363 -9.02 2.42 15.00
C SER A 363 -9.42 3.21 16.24
N PHE A 364 -9.80 2.52 17.31
CA PHE A 364 -10.16 3.16 18.57
C PHE A 364 -8.95 3.89 19.19
N ALA A 365 -7.78 3.25 19.18
CA ALA A 365 -6.54 3.88 19.67
C ALA A 365 -6.15 5.13 18.85
N ASP A 366 -6.33 5.10 17.53
CA ASP A 366 -6.10 6.27 16.67
C ASP A 366 -7.11 7.39 16.94
N ASP A 367 -8.39 7.04 17.16
CA ASP A 367 -9.45 8.01 17.46
C ASP A 367 -9.29 8.61 18.87
N LEU A 368 -8.76 7.83 19.85
CA LEU A 368 -8.37 8.37 21.16
C LEU A 368 -7.30 9.45 21.04
N LYS A 369 -6.24 9.21 20.24
CA LYS A 369 -5.18 10.21 20.02
C LYS A 369 -5.70 11.49 19.36
N LEU A 370 -6.68 11.38 18.46
CA LEU A 370 -7.33 12.53 17.83
C LEU A 370 -8.26 13.28 18.79
N THR A 371 -8.96 12.55 19.66
CA THR A 371 -9.92 13.11 20.61
C THR A 371 -9.21 13.81 21.79
N PHE A 372 -8.11 13.20 22.26
CA PHE A 372 -7.35 13.65 23.42
C PHE A 372 -5.91 14.09 23.06
N PRO A 373 -5.73 15.12 22.22
CA PRO A 373 -4.39 15.63 21.96
C PRO A 373 -3.80 16.25 23.23
N PRO A 374 -2.48 16.08 23.48
CA PRO A 374 -1.81 16.64 24.63
C PRO A 374 -2.03 18.15 24.78
N ASN A 375 -2.11 18.62 26.01
CA ASN A 375 -2.24 20.05 26.38
C ASN A 375 -3.56 20.70 25.91
N LYS A 376 -4.63 19.92 25.73
CA LYS A 376 -5.95 20.45 25.34
C LYS A 376 -6.94 20.52 26.50
N PHE A 377 -6.71 19.75 27.56
CA PHE A 377 -7.60 19.62 28.69
C PHE A 377 -6.84 19.94 30.00
N ASP A 378 -7.53 20.52 30.97
CA ASP A 378 -6.99 20.71 32.29
C ASP A 378 -7.07 19.40 33.10
N ASN A 379 -6.05 19.15 33.96
CA ASN A 379 -6.00 17.98 34.81
C ASN A 379 -6.60 18.29 36.17
N ASP A 380 -7.89 18.59 36.18
CA ASP A 380 -8.70 18.88 37.35
C ASP A 380 -10.09 18.21 37.24
N PRO A 381 -10.93 18.24 38.32
CA PRO A 381 -12.23 17.58 38.31
C PRO A 381 -13.16 18.02 37.18
N ASP A 382 -13.13 19.29 36.74
CA ASP A 382 -13.97 19.80 35.68
C ASP A 382 -13.46 19.33 34.31
N GLY A 383 -12.14 19.33 34.08
CA GLY A 383 -11.49 18.79 32.92
C GLY A 383 -11.70 17.28 32.77
N TRP A 384 -11.66 16.53 33.88
CA TRP A 384 -11.94 15.08 33.85
C TRP A 384 -13.37 14.77 33.42
N LEU A 385 -14.37 15.53 33.88
CA LEU A 385 -15.77 15.35 33.48
C LEU A 385 -15.94 15.60 31.95
N VAL A 386 -15.24 16.61 31.39
CA VAL A 386 -15.26 16.88 29.96
C VAL A 386 -14.64 15.72 29.18
N MET A 387 -13.47 15.23 29.62
CA MET A 387 -12.78 14.12 28.97
C MET A 387 -13.60 12.82 29.04
N GLU A 388 -14.21 12.50 30.17
CA GLU A 388 -15.10 11.35 30.31
C GLU A 388 -16.30 11.46 29.37
N GLY A 389 -16.91 12.63 29.26
CA GLY A 389 -18.02 12.88 28.34
C GLY A 389 -17.64 12.61 26.87
N LEU A 390 -16.45 13.07 26.45
CA LEU A 390 -15.94 12.82 25.11
C LEU A 390 -15.62 11.34 24.87
N GLY A 391 -15.01 10.66 25.85
CA GLY A 391 -14.69 9.24 25.75
C GLY A 391 -15.94 8.36 25.67
N ARG A 392 -16.96 8.66 26.49
CA ARG A 392 -18.26 7.99 26.43
C ARG A 392 -18.95 8.21 25.09
N ALA A 393 -18.89 9.42 24.53
CA ALA A 393 -19.42 9.71 23.19
C ALA A 393 -18.69 8.92 22.10
N LEU A 394 -17.35 8.73 22.23
CA LEU A 394 -16.57 7.91 21.31
C LEU A 394 -17.01 6.43 21.38
N LEU A 395 -17.13 5.84 22.59
CA LEU A 395 -17.65 4.48 22.78
C LEU A 395 -19.03 4.30 22.19
N GLN A 396 -19.96 5.23 22.44
CA GLN A 396 -21.30 5.20 21.87
C GLN A 396 -21.30 5.27 20.35
N SER A 397 -20.38 6.05 19.76
CA SER A 397 -20.21 6.10 18.30
C SER A 397 -19.79 4.76 17.73
N TYR A 398 -18.84 4.07 18.38
CA TYR A 398 -18.40 2.74 17.96
C TYR A 398 -19.48 1.68 18.12
N ALA A 399 -20.24 1.72 19.22
CA ALA A 399 -21.39 0.84 19.43
C ALA A 399 -22.48 1.05 18.37
N LYS A 400 -22.80 2.30 18.06
CA LYS A 400 -23.77 2.65 17.03
C LYS A 400 -23.37 2.17 15.63
N GLN A 401 -22.07 2.14 15.35
CA GLN A 401 -21.50 1.61 14.11
C GLN A 401 -21.45 0.06 14.09
N GLY A 402 -21.74 -0.62 15.20
CA GLY A 402 -21.65 -2.08 15.30
C GLY A 402 -20.20 -2.60 15.41
N ALA A 403 -19.25 -1.75 15.76
CA ALA A 403 -17.85 -2.14 15.95
C ALA A 403 -17.59 -2.75 17.33
N ILE A 404 -18.31 -2.28 18.36
CA ILE A 404 -18.22 -2.78 19.73
C ILE A 404 -19.62 -3.10 20.29
N THR A 405 -19.67 -3.90 21.34
CA THR A 405 -20.89 -4.31 22.01
C THR A 405 -20.73 -4.23 23.53
N ASN A 406 -21.82 -4.43 24.27
CA ASN A 406 -21.87 -4.48 25.73
C ASN A 406 -21.30 -3.22 26.40
N VAL A 407 -21.51 -2.05 25.82
CA VAL A 407 -21.01 -0.78 26.35
C VAL A 407 -21.82 -0.36 27.58
N ASP A 408 -21.14 -0.22 28.73
CA ASP A 408 -21.66 0.45 29.91
C ASP A 408 -21.22 1.92 29.90
N ALA A 409 -22.15 2.80 29.52
CA ALA A 409 -21.87 4.22 29.34
C ALA A 409 -21.36 4.93 30.61
N GLU A 410 -21.59 4.36 31.81
CA GLU A 410 -21.17 4.97 33.07
C GLU A 410 -19.81 4.46 33.53
N ASN A 411 -19.49 3.19 33.28
CA ASN A 411 -18.32 2.52 33.84
C ASN A 411 -17.22 2.19 32.86
N ASP A 412 -17.49 2.23 31.51
CA ASP A 412 -16.49 1.84 30.51
C ASP A 412 -15.56 2.99 30.08
N PHE A 413 -15.77 4.22 30.53
CA PHE A 413 -14.82 5.31 30.31
C PHE A 413 -14.81 6.29 31.48
N TYR A 414 -13.78 6.21 32.30
CA TYR A 414 -13.62 7.12 33.45
C TYR A 414 -12.14 7.40 33.73
N VAL A 415 -11.91 8.54 34.42
CA VAL A 415 -10.58 8.95 34.90
C VAL A 415 -10.31 8.30 36.28
N ASP A 416 -9.17 7.66 36.43
CA ASP A 416 -8.67 7.22 37.74
C ASP A 416 -8.12 8.44 38.49
N GLN A 417 -9.00 9.09 39.24
CA GLN A 417 -8.66 10.30 40.00
C GLN A 417 -7.55 10.09 41.02
N SER A 418 -7.38 8.85 41.51
CA SER A 418 -6.34 8.54 42.51
C SER A 418 -4.94 8.54 41.93
N LYS A 419 -4.81 8.31 40.63
CA LYS A 419 -3.54 8.28 39.91
C LYS A 419 -3.29 9.55 39.09
N SER A 420 -4.34 10.34 38.82
CA SER A 420 -4.26 11.54 37.95
C SER A 420 -3.75 12.73 38.76
N ILE A 421 -2.43 12.98 38.64
CA ILE A 421 -1.73 14.02 39.44
C ILE A 421 -0.73 14.76 38.54
N GLY A 422 -0.67 16.06 38.67
CA GLY A 422 0.27 16.92 37.89
C GLY A 422 -0.13 17.01 36.43
N ASP A 423 0.71 16.52 35.51
CA ASP A 423 0.48 16.49 34.08
C ASP A 423 0.07 15.09 33.56
N GLU A 424 -0.14 14.14 34.48
CA GLU A 424 -0.52 12.76 34.16
C GLU A 424 -2.01 12.53 34.44
N THR A 425 -2.75 12.03 33.45
CA THR A 425 -4.15 11.63 33.56
C THR A 425 -4.31 10.17 33.17
N PHE A 426 -4.85 9.34 34.06
CA PHE A 426 -5.06 7.91 33.85
C PHE A 426 -6.52 7.60 33.56
N PHE A 427 -6.76 6.90 32.44
CA PHE A 427 -8.10 6.47 32.05
C PHE A 427 -8.25 4.97 32.20
N ASN A 428 -9.43 4.53 32.60
CA ASN A 428 -9.87 3.15 32.50
C ASN A 428 -10.93 3.08 31.38
N VAL A 429 -10.72 2.18 30.41
CA VAL A 429 -11.60 2.04 29.26
C VAL A 429 -11.98 0.57 29.08
N GLY A 430 -13.29 0.27 29.16
CA GLY A 430 -13.86 -1.03 28.81
C GLY A 430 -14.23 -1.06 27.33
N LEU A 431 -13.77 -2.08 26.59
CA LEU A 431 -14.01 -2.22 25.17
C LEU A 431 -14.17 -3.70 24.79
N GLN A 432 -15.30 -4.05 24.18
CA GLN A 432 -15.53 -5.36 23.60
C GLN A 432 -15.81 -5.25 22.12
N ALA A 433 -14.86 -5.66 21.26
CA ALA A 433 -15.07 -5.69 19.82
C ALA A 433 -16.16 -6.72 19.43
N VAL A 434 -16.90 -6.40 18.37
CA VAL A 434 -17.83 -7.36 17.73
C VAL A 434 -17.05 -8.16 16.71
N ASP A 435 -17.09 -9.49 16.84
CA ASP A 435 -16.53 -10.39 15.81
C ASP A 435 -17.59 -10.82 14.78
N SER A 436 -17.17 -11.38 13.66
CA SER A 436 -18.05 -11.94 12.63
C SER A 436 -18.57 -13.32 13.04
N ALA A 437 -19.81 -13.65 12.66
CA ALA A 437 -20.33 -15.00 12.78
C ALA A 437 -19.75 -15.87 11.64
N GLU A 438 -18.62 -16.49 11.89
CA GLU A 438 -17.85 -17.24 10.88
C GLU A 438 -18.02 -18.77 11.01
N LYS A 439 -18.48 -19.25 12.17
CA LYS A 439 -18.76 -20.68 12.43
C LYS A 439 -20.21 -20.87 12.77
N LEU A 440 -21.00 -21.36 11.82
CA LEU A 440 -22.44 -21.52 11.94
C LEU A 440 -22.79 -23.00 12.14
N TYR A 441 -23.47 -23.33 13.24
CA TYR A 441 -23.87 -24.70 13.59
C TYR A 441 -25.38 -24.83 13.46
N PHE A 442 -25.83 -25.67 12.53
CA PHE A 442 -27.26 -25.94 12.32
C PHE A 442 -27.59 -27.35 12.80
N SER A 443 -28.60 -27.49 13.67
CA SER A 443 -29.15 -28.76 14.08
C SER A 443 -30.51 -28.94 13.41
N VAL A 444 -30.57 -29.79 12.39
CA VAL A 444 -31.79 -30.01 11.60
C VAL A 444 -32.43 -31.34 12.00
N SER A 445 -33.70 -31.32 12.44
CA SER A 445 -34.47 -32.53 12.71
C SER A 445 -35.47 -32.76 11.58
N THR A 446 -35.42 -33.92 10.95
CA THR A 446 -36.44 -34.37 9.98
C THR A 446 -37.67 -34.85 10.70
N ARG A 447 -38.82 -34.58 10.14
CA ARG A 447 -40.12 -35.02 10.64
C ARG A 447 -40.66 -36.15 9.79
#